data_0ced34be7ad66aef30fa0801b25bda98
#
_entry.id   0ced34be7ad66aef30fa0801b25bda98
#
_cell.length_a   1.000
_cell.length_b   1.000
_cell.length_c   1.000
_cell.angle_alpha   90.00
_cell.angle_beta   90.00
_cell.angle_gamma   90.00
#
_symmetry.space_group_name_H-M   'P 1'
#
loop_
_entity.id
_entity.type
_entity.pdbx_description
1 polymer ?
#
loop_
_entity_poly.entity_id
_entity_poly.type
_entity_poly.pdbx_seq_one_letter_code
_entity_poly.pdbx_strand_id
1 'polypeptide(L)'
;MSNKKNILTVAPFLAEDFVEASEIVFDVDQYQQFIRENKQRLGLFGKYLICKFHDSWVIDTNINDNLFSITLNDFSTHVFADAIIEKKNLNVNHDKLVFPIQLDFKTNTKVTFNEVDDYGNLTEIEPLKLDEYLNEQVVSIDNDKIEFAFTFWKTFQDDKPGQKFVLLLIATEIIISERQDLAWQKIFGSDFDNYYHYFKQHFDSDRYVSDQHKCLELIDEYDTTKSSTNA
;
A
#
# COMPACT_ATOMS: atom_id res chain seq x y z
N MET A 1 -20.10 18.48 -24.24
CA MET A 1 -18.70 18.01 -24.21
C MET A 1 -18.45 17.50 -22.81
N SER A 2 -18.25 16.21 -22.63
CA SER A 2 -17.88 15.66 -21.32
C SER A 2 -16.48 16.20 -20.98
N ASN A 3 -16.33 16.95 -19.89
CA ASN A 3 -15.02 17.29 -19.37
C ASN A 3 -14.33 15.96 -19.03
N LYS A 4 -13.38 15.53 -19.85
CA LYS A 4 -12.54 14.37 -19.53
C LYS A 4 -11.77 14.72 -18.24
N LYS A 5 -11.85 13.84 -17.25
CA LYS A 5 -10.99 13.94 -16.07
C LYS A 5 -9.53 13.73 -16.51
N ASN A 6 -8.60 14.42 -15.85
CA ASN A 6 -7.18 14.30 -16.12
C ASN A 6 -6.44 14.01 -14.82
N ILE A 7 -5.48 13.08 -14.85
CA ILE A 7 -4.73 12.63 -13.68
C ILE A 7 -3.96 13.77 -13.01
N LEU A 8 -3.40 14.72 -13.80
CA LEU A 8 -2.70 15.89 -13.30
C LEU A 8 -3.58 16.78 -12.40
N THR A 9 -4.90 16.76 -12.63
CA THR A 9 -5.85 17.53 -11.84
C THR A 9 -6.45 16.70 -10.70
N VAL A 10 -6.73 15.42 -10.96
CA VAL A 10 -7.41 14.54 -9.99
C VAL A 10 -6.44 14.01 -8.94
N ALA A 11 -5.27 13.55 -9.35
CA ALA A 11 -4.28 12.93 -8.48
C ALA A 11 -2.85 13.24 -8.96
N PRO A 12 -2.38 14.48 -8.80
CA PRO A 12 -1.10 14.93 -9.34
C PRO A 12 0.10 14.17 -8.79
N PHE A 13 0.05 13.62 -7.57
CA PHE A 13 1.12 12.78 -7.03
C PHE A 13 1.30 11.48 -7.82
N LEU A 14 0.20 10.90 -8.30
CA LEU A 14 0.23 9.67 -9.09
C LEU A 14 0.50 9.92 -10.58
N ALA A 15 0.47 11.19 -11.01
CA ALA A 15 0.62 11.55 -12.41
C ALA A 15 2.00 11.18 -12.98
N GLU A 16 3.05 11.18 -12.15
CA GLU A 16 4.41 10.77 -12.56
C GLU A 16 4.50 9.33 -13.06
N ASP A 17 3.53 8.50 -12.71
CA ASP A 17 3.43 7.14 -13.23
C ASP A 17 3.00 7.07 -14.70
N PHE A 18 2.47 8.18 -15.27
CA PHE A 18 1.79 8.19 -16.57
C PHE A 18 2.27 9.27 -17.53
N VAL A 19 2.70 10.43 -17.02
CA VAL A 19 3.10 11.59 -17.83
C VAL A 19 4.52 12.04 -17.49
N GLU A 20 5.12 12.85 -18.36
CA GLU A 20 6.47 13.36 -18.13
C GLU A 20 6.53 14.25 -16.89
N ALA A 21 7.56 14.08 -16.06
CA ALA A 21 7.74 14.81 -14.79
C ALA A 21 7.73 16.35 -14.91
N SER A 22 8.07 16.88 -16.10
CA SER A 22 8.07 18.32 -16.36
C SER A 22 6.68 18.96 -16.33
N GLU A 23 5.62 18.17 -16.43
CA GLU A 23 4.23 18.63 -16.41
C GLU A 23 3.60 18.57 -15.01
N ILE A 24 4.32 17.98 -14.04
CA ILE A 24 3.78 17.71 -12.71
C ILE A 24 4.14 18.85 -11.76
N VAL A 25 3.12 19.47 -11.18
CA VAL A 25 3.26 20.44 -10.09
C VAL A 25 2.66 19.79 -8.83
N PHE A 26 3.53 19.18 -8.03
CA PHE A 26 3.12 18.54 -6.78
C PHE A 26 4.13 18.85 -5.67
N ASP A 27 3.62 19.32 -4.53
CA ASP A 27 4.41 19.60 -3.32
C ASP A 27 4.28 18.43 -2.35
N VAL A 28 5.30 17.57 -2.30
CA VAL A 28 5.36 16.38 -1.44
C VAL A 28 5.29 16.76 0.05
N ASP A 29 5.95 17.83 0.45
CA ASP A 29 5.98 18.25 1.86
C ASP A 29 4.61 18.76 2.29
N GLN A 30 3.92 19.51 1.44
CA GLN A 30 2.54 19.93 1.68
C GLN A 30 1.58 18.73 1.76
N TYR A 31 1.76 17.75 0.88
CA TYR A 31 0.94 16.52 0.92
C TYR A 31 1.19 15.71 2.20
N GLN A 32 2.43 15.53 2.59
CA GLN A 32 2.76 14.88 3.86
C GLN A 32 2.18 15.61 5.06
N GLN A 33 2.19 16.94 5.05
CA GLN A 33 1.55 17.73 6.09
C GLN A 33 0.03 17.51 6.09
N PHE A 34 -0.61 17.52 4.93
CA PHE A 34 -2.04 17.22 4.79
C PHE A 34 -2.41 15.85 5.37
N ILE A 35 -1.60 14.80 5.11
CA ILE A 35 -1.81 13.48 5.70
C ILE A 35 -1.68 13.51 7.22
N ARG A 36 -0.65 14.18 7.77
CA ARG A 36 -0.45 14.32 9.21
C ARG A 36 -1.64 15.03 9.90
N GLU A 37 -2.12 16.11 9.31
CA GLU A 37 -3.26 16.89 9.84
C GLU A 37 -4.57 16.09 9.84
N ASN A 38 -4.72 15.16 8.91
CA ASN A 38 -5.89 14.31 8.75
C ASN A 38 -5.74 12.90 9.33
N LYS A 39 -4.68 12.62 10.08
CA LYS A 39 -4.35 11.30 10.62
C LYS A 39 -5.54 10.66 11.38
N GLN A 40 -6.30 11.46 12.14
CA GLN A 40 -7.44 10.96 12.89
C GLN A 40 -8.56 10.43 11.96
N ARG A 41 -8.80 11.12 10.85
CA ARG A 41 -9.81 10.75 9.84
C ARG A 41 -9.39 9.52 9.03
N LEU A 42 -8.12 9.41 8.74
CA LEU A 42 -7.53 8.29 8.01
C LEU A 42 -7.38 7.03 8.88
N GLY A 43 -7.42 7.19 10.22
CA GLY A 43 -7.31 6.09 11.15
C GLY A 43 -6.01 5.30 10.96
N LEU A 44 -6.12 3.97 11.04
CA LEU A 44 -4.97 3.09 10.86
C LEU A 44 -4.39 3.19 9.43
N PHE A 45 -5.24 3.47 8.42
CA PHE A 45 -4.78 3.60 7.03
C PHE A 45 -3.76 4.72 6.84
N GLY A 46 -3.88 5.81 7.61
CA GLY A 46 -2.90 6.90 7.58
C GLY A 46 -1.46 6.49 7.89
N LYS A 47 -1.27 5.37 8.60
CA LYS A 47 0.05 4.80 8.89
C LYS A 47 0.70 4.11 7.68
N TYR A 48 -0.11 3.65 6.74
CA TYR A 48 0.33 2.89 5.57
C TYR A 48 0.45 3.76 4.31
N LEU A 49 -0.02 5.02 4.37
CA LEU A 49 0.14 5.96 3.27
C LEU A 49 1.61 6.30 3.02
N ILE A 50 1.86 6.83 1.83
CA ILE A 50 3.19 7.22 1.34
C ILE A 50 4.08 6.00 1.16
N CYS A 51 3.77 5.23 0.12
CA CYS A 51 4.57 4.10 -0.38
C CYS A 51 4.75 2.91 0.59
N LYS A 52 3.94 2.77 1.64
CA LYS A 52 4.07 1.60 2.53
C LYS A 52 3.57 0.31 1.91
N PHE A 53 2.63 0.40 0.96
CA PHE A 53 2.12 -0.75 0.21
C PHE A 53 2.74 -0.88 -1.19
N HIS A 54 3.67 0.00 -1.54
CA HIS A 54 4.33 -0.06 -2.85
C HIS A 54 4.89 -1.47 -3.11
N ASP A 55 4.71 -1.96 -4.34
CA ASP A 55 5.10 -3.30 -4.79
C ASP A 55 4.38 -4.46 -4.08
N SER A 56 3.29 -4.18 -3.36
CA SER A 56 2.47 -5.23 -2.75
C SER A 56 1.64 -5.96 -3.80
N TRP A 57 1.74 -7.29 -3.83
CA TRP A 57 0.94 -8.09 -4.76
C TRP A 57 -0.52 -8.14 -4.35
N VAL A 58 -1.41 -7.99 -5.32
CA VAL A 58 -2.85 -8.12 -5.10
C VAL A 58 -3.22 -9.61 -5.06
N ILE A 59 -3.64 -10.09 -3.89
CA ILE A 59 -4.09 -11.47 -3.72
C ILE A 59 -5.53 -11.62 -4.22
N ASP A 60 -6.39 -10.66 -3.82
CA ASP A 60 -7.81 -10.69 -4.16
C ASP A 60 -8.41 -9.28 -4.16
N THR A 61 -9.46 -9.10 -4.97
CA THR A 61 -10.27 -7.90 -5.00
C THR A 61 -11.75 -8.26 -5.04
N ASN A 62 -12.56 -7.57 -4.26
CA ASN A 62 -14.00 -7.71 -4.27
C ASN A 62 -14.66 -6.34 -4.37
N ILE A 63 -15.59 -6.20 -5.31
CA ILE A 63 -16.33 -4.96 -5.54
C ILE A 63 -17.81 -5.31 -5.48
N ASN A 64 -18.51 -4.61 -4.61
CA ASN A 64 -19.96 -4.63 -4.57
C ASN A 64 -20.50 -3.20 -4.37
N ASP A 65 -21.82 -3.02 -4.33
CA ASP A 65 -22.46 -1.70 -4.34
C ASP A 65 -22.00 -0.76 -3.22
N ASN A 66 -21.56 -1.31 -2.09
CA ASN A 66 -21.23 -0.54 -0.90
C ASN A 66 -19.84 -0.80 -0.34
N LEU A 67 -19.04 -1.63 -1.01
CA LEU A 67 -17.75 -2.06 -0.51
C LEU A 67 -16.77 -2.33 -1.65
N PHE A 68 -15.61 -1.73 -1.56
CA PHE A 68 -14.42 -2.17 -2.28
C PHE A 68 -13.46 -2.79 -1.29
N SER A 69 -13.13 -4.06 -1.48
CA SER A 69 -12.14 -4.76 -0.67
C SER A 69 -10.96 -5.17 -1.53
N ILE A 70 -9.76 -4.97 -1.01
CA ILE A 70 -8.53 -5.45 -1.61
C ILE A 70 -7.70 -6.18 -0.56
N THR A 71 -7.21 -7.36 -0.90
CA THR A 71 -6.24 -8.09 -0.09
C THR A 71 -4.89 -8.04 -0.76
N LEU A 72 -3.90 -7.51 -0.06
CA LEU A 72 -2.52 -7.37 -0.51
C LEU A 72 -1.63 -8.39 0.20
N ASN A 73 -0.57 -8.86 -0.46
CA ASN A 73 0.59 -9.44 0.20
C ASN A 73 1.53 -8.29 0.55
N ASP A 74 1.57 -7.91 1.83
CA ASP A 74 2.31 -6.73 2.31
C ASP A 74 3.81 -6.87 2.04
N PHE A 75 4.29 -6.14 1.04
CA PHE A 75 5.68 -6.18 0.62
C PHE A 75 6.63 -5.70 1.72
N SER A 76 6.27 -4.68 2.49
CA SER A 76 7.11 -4.20 3.60
C SER A 76 7.31 -5.27 4.68
N THR A 77 6.27 -6.05 4.99
CA THR A 77 6.37 -7.19 5.91
C THR A 77 7.19 -8.33 5.31
N HIS A 78 7.10 -8.53 3.99
CA HIS A 78 7.91 -9.52 3.29
C HIS A 78 9.40 -9.21 3.37
N VAL A 79 9.79 -7.95 3.10
CA VAL A 79 11.19 -7.48 3.22
C VAL A 79 11.71 -7.64 4.66
N PHE A 80 10.88 -7.34 5.65
CA PHE A 80 11.23 -7.54 7.06
C PHE A 80 11.43 -9.02 7.42
N ALA A 81 10.55 -9.89 6.92
CA ALA A 81 10.67 -11.34 7.12
C ALA A 81 11.94 -11.90 6.47
N ASP A 82 12.29 -11.44 5.28
CA ASP A 82 13.51 -11.81 4.59
C ASP A 82 14.76 -11.39 5.37
N ALA A 83 14.76 -10.20 5.97
CA ALA A 83 15.84 -9.74 6.83
C ALA A 83 16.03 -10.66 8.07
N ILE A 84 14.93 -11.14 8.67
CA ILE A 84 14.99 -12.11 9.80
C ILE A 84 15.56 -13.45 9.31
N ILE A 85 15.11 -13.94 8.14
CA ILE A 85 15.55 -15.21 7.56
C ILE A 85 17.06 -15.16 7.33
N GLU A 86 17.55 -14.10 6.71
CA GLU A 86 18.97 -13.90 6.46
C GLU A 86 19.77 -13.86 7.77
N LYS A 87 19.38 -12.99 8.70
CA LYS A 87 20.09 -12.79 9.96
C LYS A 87 20.16 -14.06 10.81
N LYS A 88 19.09 -14.84 10.84
CA LYS A 88 19.01 -16.08 11.63
C LYS A 88 19.39 -17.33 10.84
N ASN A 89 19.80 -17.17 9.58
CA ASN A 89 20.14 -18.26 8.66
C ASN A 89 19.06 -19.37 8.63
N LEU A 90 17.80 -18.96 8.48
CA LEU A 90 16.67 -19.88 8.45
C LEU A 90 16.52 -20.48 7.05
N ASN A 91 16.24 -21.78 6.99
CA ASN A 91 15.96 -22.47 5.73
C ASN A 91 14.46 -22.39 5.45
N VAL A 92 14.02 -21.35 4.76
CA VAL A 92 12.62 -21.07 4.44
C VAL A 92 12.43 -20.99 2.93
N ASN A 93 11.33 -21.51 2.44
CA ASN A 93 10.94 -21.26 1.06
C ASN A 93 10.19 -19.91 0.97
N HIS A 94 10.87 -18.91 0.43
CA HIS A 94 10.38 -17.54 0.28
C HIS A 94 9.09 -17.44 -0.55
N ASP A 95 8.92 -18.30 -1.57
CA ASP A 95 7.72 -18.31 -2.44
C ASP A 95 6.42 -18.67 -1.70
N LYS A 96 6.56 -19.21 -0.47
CA LYS A 96 5.42 -19.60 0.37
C LYS A 96 5.09 -18.57 1.45
N LEU A 97 5.85 -17.49 1.53
CA LEU A 97 5.60 -16.42 2.48
C LEU A 97 4.50 -15.52 1.95
N VAL A 98 3.39 -15.48 2.66
CA VAL A 98 2.28 -14.59 2.35
C VAL A 98 1.90 -13.83 3.62
N PHE A 99 1.91 -12.51 3.55
CA PHE A 99 1.56 -11.61 4.64
C PHE A 99 0.30 -10.80 4.27
N PRO A 100 -0.89 -11.44 4.33
CA PRO A 100 -2.08 -10.81 3.80
C PRO A 100 -2.56 -9.69 4.70
N ILE A 101 -2.76 -8.51 4.09
CA ILE A 101 -3.44 -7.37 4.69
C ILE A 101 -4.67 -7.05 3.86
N GLN A 102 -5.81 -6.92 4.50
CA GLN A 102 -7.07 -6.59 3.84
C GLN A 102 -7.43 -5.14 4.12
N LEU A 103 -7.73 -4.41 3.06
CA LEU A 103 -8.24 -3.05 3.09
C LEU A 103 -9.68 -3.07 2.61
N ASP A 104 -10.60 -2.64 3.48
CA ASP A 104 -12.02 -2.53 3.18
C ASP A 104 -12.42 -1.06 3.16
N PHE A 105 -12.89 -0.59 2.02
CA PHE A 105 -13.38 0.77 1.82
C PHE A 105 -14.89 0.73 1.67
N LYS A 106 -15.62 1.19 2.69
CA LYS A 106 -17.07 1.39 2.56
C LYS A 106 -17.32 2.58 1.65
N THR A 107 -18.10 2.38 0.62
CA THR A 107 -18.42 3.39 -0.40
C THR A 107 -19.91 3.43 -0.67
N ASN A 108 -20.41 4.60 -1.03
CA ASN A 108 -21.77 4.77 -1.54
C ASN A 108 -21.77 5.29 -2.98
N THR A 109 -20.64 5.23 -3.63
CA THR A 109 -20.42 5.65 -5.02
C THR A 109 -19.77 4.54 -5.81
N LYS A 110 -19.94 4.58 -7.11
CA LYS A 110 -19.28 3.63 -8.01
C LYS A 110 -17.76 3.78 -7.91
N VAL A 111 -17.06 2.66 -7.71
CA VAL A 111 -15.61 2.55 -7.90
C VAL A 111 -15.34 2.54 -9.39
N THR A 112 -14.44 3.40 -9.87
CA THR A 112 -14.13 3.50 -11.30
C THR A 112 -12.70 3.08 -11.59
N PHE A 113 -12.55 2.22 -12.59
CA PHE A 113 -11.26 1.83 -13.15
C PHE A 113 -11.01 2.66 -14.39
N ASN A 114 -9.79 3.17 -14.53
CA ASN A 114 -9.46 4.07 -15.62
C ASN A 114 -8.12 3.70 -16.26
N GLU A 115 -8.10 3.70 -17.58
CA GLU A 115 -6.87 3.83 -18.35
C GLU A 115 -6.45 5.29 -18.38
N VAL A 116 -5.14 5.52 -18.48
CA VAL A 116 -4.54 6.86 -18.59
C VAL A 116 -3.79 6.93 -19.91
N ASP A 117 -4.11 7.91 -20.74
CA ASP A 117 -3.37 8.15 -21.98
C ASP A 117 -2.08 8.96 -21.72
N ASP A 118 -1.23 9.09 -22.74
CA ASP A 118 0.05 9.83 -22.67
C ASP A 118 -0.10 11.31 -22.28
N TYR A 119 -1.31 11.84 -22.33
CA TYR A 119 -1.66 13.22 -21.94
C TYR A 119 -2.31 13.28 -20.54
N GLY A 120 -2.38 12.15 -19.84
CA GLY A 120 -2.98 12.07 -18.52
C GLY A 120 -4.50 12.02 -18.51
N ASN A 121 -5.17 11.88 -19.65
CA ASN A 121 -6.64 11.79 -19.67
C ASN A 121 -7.12 10.44 -19.19
N LEU A 122 -8.11 10.46 -18.29
CA LEU A 122 -8.72 9.26 -17.72
C LEU A 122 -9.86 8.78 -18.62
N THR A 123 -9.83 7.51 -18.96
CA THR A 123 -10.92 6.82 -19.67
C THR A 123 -11.41 5.66 -18.83
N GLU A 124 -12.67 5.71 -18.39
CA GLU A 124 -13.28 4.66 -17.58
C GLU A 124 -13.37 3.35 -18.40
N ILE A 125 -13.00 2.26 -17.73
CA ILE A 125 -13.04 0.89 -18.27
C ILE A 125 -13.83 -0.03 -17.35
N GLU A 126 -14.17 -1.22 -17.81
CA GLU A 126 -14.75 -2.25 -16.97
C GLU A 126 -13.75 -2.70 -15.89
N PRO A 127 -14.23 -3.10 -14.68
CA PRO A 127 -13.37 -3.62 -13.64
C PRO A 127 -12.53 -4.81 -14.12
N LEU A 128 -11.27 -4.82 -13.74
CA LEU A 128 -10.33 -5.88 -14.10
C LEU A 128 -9.62 -6.43 -12.85
N LYS A 129 -9.11 -7.65 -12.97
CA LYS A 129 -8.29 -8.24 -11.92
C LYS A 129 -6.94 -7.52 -11.90
N LEU A 130 -6.59 -7.00 -10.74
CA LEU A 130 -5.33 -6.31 -10.48
C LEU A 130 -4.24 -7.31 -10.06
N ASP A 131 -2.98 -7.02 -10.35
CA ASP A 131 -1.85 -7.89 -9.99
C ASP A 131 -0.96 -7.26 -8.91
N GLU A 132 -0.67 -5.97 -9.02
CA GLU A 132 0.26 -5.28 -8.13
C GLU A 132 -0.24 -3.89 -7.76
N TYR A 133 -0.12 -3.55 -6.49
CA TYR A 133 -0.40 -2.24 -5.95
C TYR A 133 0.87 -1.37 -6.06
N LEU A 134 0.76 -0.23 -6.70
CA LEU A 134 1.90 0.67 -6.88
C LEU A 134 1.87 1.81 -5.88
N ASN A 135 0.89 2.69 -5.99
CA ASN A 135 0.81 3.90 -5.18
C ASN A 135 -0.62 4.29 -4.86
N GLU A 136 -0.76 5.18 -3.88
CA GLU A 136 -2.02 5.81 -3.51
C GLU A 136 -1.87 7.30 -3.28
N GLN A 137 -2.98 8.01 -3.50
CA GLN A 137 -3.14 9.41 -3.11
C GLN A 137 -4.49 9.64 -2.45
N VAL A 138 -4.49 10.30 -1.29
CA VAL A 138 -5.68 10.91 -0.73
C VAL A 138 -5.91 12.20 -1.49
N VAL A 139 -6.95 12.22 -2.32
CA VAL A 139 -7.28 13.36 -3.21
C VAL A 139 -7.94 14.47 -2.42
N SER A 140 -8.92 14.10 -1.59
CA SER A 140 -9.63 15.06 -0.74
C SER A 140 -10.22 14.39 0.50
N ILE A 141 -10.44 15.19 1.53
CA ILE A 141 -11.19 14.79 2.73
C ILE A 141 -12.24 15.87 2.97
N ASP A 142 -13.52 15.50 2.86
CA ASP A 142 -14.66 16.39 3.09
C ASP A 142 -15.69 15.70 3.99
N ASN A 143 -16.05 16.35 5.10
CA ASN A 143 -17.01 15.85 6.11
C ASN A 143 -16.83 14.35 6.41
N ASP A 144 -17.67 13.50 5.83
CA ASP A 144 -17.69 12.06 6.05
C ASP A 144 -17.12 11.25 4.86
N LYS A 145 -16.47 11.94 3.91
CA LYS A 145 -15.98 11.31 2.70
C LYS A 145 -14.48 11.54 2.54
N ILE A 146 -13.81 10.50 2.07
CA ILE A 146 -12.41 10.53 1.69
C ILE A 146 -12.32 10.05 0.26
N GLU A 147 -11.80 10.88 -0.62
CA GLU A 147 -11.57 10.54 -2.01
C GLU A 147 -10.15 10.03 -2.19
N PHE A 148 -10.03 8.88 -2.86
CA PHE A 148 -8.78 8.22 -3.14
C PHE A 148 -8.57 8.01 -4.63
N ALA A 149 -7.31 8.08 -5.02
CA ALA A 149 -6.80 7.51 -6.25
C ALA A 149 -5.74 6.47 -5.91
N PHE A 150 -5.76 5.36 -6.62
CA PHE A 150 -4.79 4.27 -6.50
C PHE A 150 -4.23 3.93 -7.87
N THR A 151 -2.94 3.61 -7.95
CA THR A 151 -2.32 3.07 -9.15
C THR A 151 -2.02 1.60 -8.97
N PHE A 152 -2.30 0.82 -10.01
CA PHE A 152 -2.08 -0.61 -10.06
C PHE A 152 -1.40 -1.01 -11.35
N TRP A 153 -0.64 -2.09 -11.27
CA TRP A 153 -0.10 -2.76 -12.43
C TRP A 153 -0.92 -3.99 -12.79
N LYS A 154 -1.09 -4.22 -14.08
CA LYS A 154 -1.72 -5.40 -14.64
C LYS A 154 -0.81 -6.03 -15.68
N THR A 155 -0.48 -7.30 -15.47
CA THR A 155 0.18 -8.13 -16.46
C THR A 155 -0.88 -8.80 -17.34
N PHE A 156 -0.71 -8.71 -18.65
CA PHE A 156 -1.58 -9.39 -19.59
C PHE A 156 -0.94 -10.72 -20.01
N GLN A 157 -1.79 -11.72 -20.29
CA GLN A 157 -1.37 -12.95 -20.95
C GLN A 157 -1.07 -12.65 -22.43
N ASP A 158 -0.31 -13.53 -23.09
CA ASP A 158 -0.04 -13.47 -24.53
C ASP A 158 0.95 -12.37 -24.99
N ASP A 159 2.10 -12.22 -24.29
CA ASP A 159 3.21 -11.32 -24.63
C ASP A 159 2.82 -9.83 -24.76
N LYS A 160 1.66 -9.44 -24.26
CA LYS A 160 1.32 -8.02 -24.17
C LYS A 160 2.08 -7.39 -23.01
N PRO A 161 2.62 -6.18 -23.20
CA PRO A 161 3.27 -5.46 -22.11
C PRO A 161 2.26 -5.22 -20.98
N GLY A 162 2.71 -5.29 -19.73
CA GLY A 162 1.91 -4.86 -18.60
C GLY A 162 1.54 -3.39 -18.71
N GLN A 163 0.48 -2.99 -18.01
CA GLN A 163 -0.07 -1.64 -18.09
C GLN A 163 -0.45 -1.15 -16.69
N LYS A 164 -0.30 0.16 -16.46
CA LYS A 164 -0.75 0.83 -15.24
C LYS A 164 -2.19 1.30 -15.40
N PHE A 165 -2.94 1.23 -14.31
CA PHE A 165 -4.34 1.66 -14.22
C PHE A 165 -4.55 2.54 -13.00
N VAL A 166 -5.55 3.42 -13.06
CA VAL A 166 -5.99 4.25 -11.96
C VAL A 166 -7.37 3.81 -11.50
N LEU A 167 -7.49 3.56 -10.21
CA LEU A 167 -8.76 3.33 -9.53
C LEU A 167 -9.11 4.57 -8.74
N LEU A 168 -10.33 5.10 -8.96
CA LEU A 168 -10.88 6.21 -8.18
C LEU A 168 -12.03 5.71 -7.31
N LEU A 169 -12.03 6.14 -6.05
CA LEU A 169 -12.97 5.67 -5.04
C LEU A 169 -13.24 6.79 -4.03
N ILE A 170 -14.50 6.88 -3.58
CA ILE A 170 -14.89 7.73 -2.45
C ILE A 170 -15.33 6.82 -1.31
N ALA A 171 -14.59 6.83 -0.21
CA ALA A 171 -14.86 6.04 0.98
C ALA A 171 -15.52 6.89 2.08
N THR A 172 -16.42 6.28 2.83
CA THR A 172 -17.00 6.83 4.08
C THR A 172 -16.32 6.23 5.32
N GLU A 173 -15.75 5.04 5.19
CA GLU A 173 -15.02 4.34 6.24
C GLU A 173 -13.93 3.47 5.61
N ILE A 174 -12.82 3.33 6.32
CA ILE A 174 -11.70 2.48 5.93
C ILE A 174 -11.40 1.54 7.08
N ILE A 175 -11.37 0.25 6.80
CA ILE A 175 -11.03 -0.79 7.77
C ILE A 175 -9.81 -1.53 7.26
N ILE A 176 -8.80 -1.68 8.10
CA ILE A 176 -7.62 -2.50 7.83
C ILE A 176 -7.66 -3.71 8.73
N SER A 177 -7.50 -4.87 8.14
CA SER A 177 -7.42 -6.14 8.84
C SER A 177 -6.14 -6.86 8.44
N GLU A 178 -5.22 -7.00 9.39
CA GLU A 178 -4.07 -7.87 9.24
C GLU A 178 -4.54 -9.31 9.48
N ARG A 179 -4.47 -10.14 8.45
CA ARG A 179 -4.72 -11.57 8.61
C ARG A 179 -3.45 -12.20 9.13
N GLN A 180 -3.42 -12.48 10.43
CA GLN A 180 -2.37 -13.32 11.01
C GLN A 180 -2.60 -14.75 10.51
N ASP A 181 -1.84 -15.14 9.49
CA ASP A 181 -1.80 -16.54 9.14
C ASP A 181 -0.88 -17.26 10.13
N LEU A 182 -1.43 -18.25 10.84
CA LEU A 182 -0.69 -19.10 11.79
C LEU A 182 0.52 -19.82 11.16
N ALA A 183 0.62 -19.78 9.84
CA ALA A 183 1.79 -20.28 9.11
C ALA A 183 3.09 -19.57 9.51
N TRP A 184 3.05 -18.27 9.87
CA TRP A 184 4.25 -17.50 10.23
C TRP A 184 4.88 -18.01 11.53
N GLN A 185 4.06 -18.28 12.54
CA GLN A 185 4.53 -18.81 13.82
C GLN A 185 5.23 -20.16 13.66
N LYS A 186 4.81 -20.98 12.69
CA LYS A 186 5.45 -22.26 12.38
C LYS A 186 6.81 -22.08 11.70
N ILE A 187 6.97 -21.01 10.92
CA ILE A 187 8.20 -20.73 10.16
C ILE A 187 9.23 -20.02 11.04
N PHE A 188 8.81 -18.98 11.75
CA PHE A 188 9.71 -18.08 12.49
C PHE A 188 9.74 -18.35 14.00
N GLY A 189 8.81 -19.18 14.52
CA GLY A 189 8.67 -19.44 15.96
C GLY A 189 7.99 -18.29 16.71
N SER A 190 7.90 -18.43 18.04
CA SER A 190 7.20 -17.48 18.93
C SER A 190 7.84 -16.08 19.00
N ASP A 191 9.11 -15.96 18.62
CA ASP A 191 9.81 -14.67 18.67
C ASP A 191 9.44 -13.75 17.48
N PHE A 192 8.89 -14.30 16.39
CA PHE A 192 8.50 -13.50 15.23
C PHE A 192 7.46 -12.43 15.56
N ASP A 193 6.44 -12.77 16.38
CA ASP A 193 5.40 -11.82 16.77
C ASP A 193 6.00 -10.59 17.47
N ASN A 194 7.03 -10.80 18.30
CA ASN A 194 7.70 -9.72 19.01
C ASN A 194 8.51 -8.81 18.05
N TYR A 195 9.23 -9.40 17.11
CA TYR A 195 9.93 -8.64 16.05
C TYR A 195 8.93 -7.88 15.18
N TYR A 196 7.84 -8.53 14.81
CA TYR A 196 6.79 -7.94 13.99
C TYR A 196 6.13 -6.74 14.68
N HIS A 197 5.79 -6.87 15.97
CA HIS A 197 5.26 -5.76 16.74
C HIS A 197 6.23 -4.59 16.83
N TYR A 198 7.51 -4.86 17.05
CA TYR A 198 8.53 -3.82 17.08
C TYR A 198 8.66 -3.13 15.71
N PHE A 199 8.71 -3.89 14.64
CA PHE A 199 8.71 -3.37 13.27
C PHE A 199 7.49 -2.48 12.99
N LYS A 200 6.28 -2.95 13.33
CA LYS A 200 5.04 -2.18 13.10
C LYS A 200 4.97 -0.87 13.90
N GLN A 201 5.63 -0.76 15.04
CA GLN A 201 5.74 0.49 15.78
C GLN A 201 6.50 1.57 15.01
N HIS A 202 7.40 1.18 14.09
CA HIS A 202 8.20 2.08 13.28
C HIS A 202 7.51 2.55 11.99
N PHE A 203 6.30 2.04 11.66
CA PHE A 203 5.50 2.54 10.54
C PHE A 203 5.10 4.02 10.69
N ASP A 204 5.00 4.51 11.95
CA ASP A 204 4.70 5.92 12.25
C ASP A 204 5.94 6.81 12.21
N SER A 205 7.14 6.24 12.12
CA SER A 205 8.38 6.99 12.02
C SER A 205 8.63 7.38 10.56
N ASP A 206 9.40 8.44 10.34
CA ASP A 206 9.87 8.84 9.00
C ASP A 206 10.88 7.83 8.40
N ARG A 207 11.05 6.68 9.04
CA ARG A 207 11.91 5.60 8.56
C ARG A 207 11.24 4.88 7.40
N TYR A 208 11.93 4.78 6.30
CA TYR A 208 11.54 3.96 5.17
C TYR A 208 11.82 2.48 5.49
N VAL A 209 10.78 1.71 5.77
CA VAL A 209 10.90 0.33 6.28
C VAL A 209 10.76 -0.77 5.21
N SER A 210 10.70 -0.40 3.93
CA SER A 210 10.75 -1.34 2.82
C SER A 210 12.17 -1.61 2.30
N ASP A 211 13.19 -1.07 2.99
CA ASP A 211 14.61 -1.31 2.71
C ASP A 211 15.13 -2.41 3.64
N GLN A 212 15.65 -3.50 3.07
CA GLN A 212 16.17 -4.65 3.81
C GLN A 212 17.26 -4.25 4.82
N HIS A 213 18.14 -3.32 4.46
CA HIS A 213 19.20 -2.86 5.36
C HIS A 213 18.63 -2.19 6.61
N LYS A 214 17.58 -1.35 6.45
CA LYS A 214 16.88 -0.74 7.58
C LYS A 214 16.11 -1.74 8.41
N CYS A 215 15.58 -2.79 7.78
CA CYS A 215 14.98 -3.89 8.52
C CYS A 215 16.00 -4.62 9.39
N LEU A 216 17.22 -4.85 8.89
CA LEU A 216 18.32 -5.43 9.67
C LEU A 216 18.72 -4.53 10.85
N GLU A 217 18.81 -3.21 10.66
CA GLU A 217 19.05 -2.26 11.75
C GLU A 217 17.97 -2.35 12.84
N LEU A 218 16.69 -2.41 12.47
CA LEU A 218 15.59 -2.55 13.43
C LEU A 218 15.64 -3.86 14.22
N ILE A 219 16.04 -4.95 13.56
CA ILE A 219 16.23 -6.25 14.23
C ILE A 219 17.38 -6.16 15.25
N ASP A 220 18.50 -5.48 14.90
CA ASP A 220 19.62 -5.28 15.84
C ASP A 220 19.26 -4.40 17.02
N GLU A 221 18.52 -3.34 16.81
CA GLU A 221 18.00 -2.48 17.86
C GLU A 221 17.11 -3.27 18.83
N TYR A 222 16.20 -4.10 18.31
CA TYR A 222 15.33 -4.95 19.12
C TYR A 222 16.14 -5.96 19.96
N ASP A 223 17.09 -6.66 19.35
CA ASP A 223 17.92 -7.65 20.05
C ASP A 223 18.76 -7.00 21.16
N THR A 224 19.24 -5.77 20.95
CA THR A 224 19.99 -5.00 21.96
C THR A 224 19.12 -4.58 23.13
N THR A 225 17.89 -4.13 22.87
CA THR A 225 16.94 -3.73 23.92
C THR A 225 16.50 -4.92 24.76
N LYS A 226 16.28 -6.10 24.15
CA LYS A 226 15.94 -7.34 24.85
C LYS A 226 17.07 -7.82 25.75
N SER A 227 18.32 -7.67 25.33
CA SER A 227 19.50 -8.09 26.11
C SER A 227 19.70 -7.22 27.35
N SER A 228 19.41 -5.91 27.25
CA SER A 228 19.55 -4.96 28.37
C SER A 228 18.44 -5.07 29.42
N THR A 229 17.29 -5.64 29.08
CA THR A 229 16.16 -5.83 30.02
C THR A 229 16.29 -7.13 30.84
N ASN A 230 17.13 -8.06 30.39
CA ASN A 230 17.38 -9.34 31.06
C ASN A 230 18.70 -9.40 31.89
N ALA A 231 19.41 -8.28 31.95
CA ALA A 231 20.62 -8.09 32.77
C ALA A 231 20.33 -7.26 34.03
#